data_2e7363df8eb1851174721748e06f93c8
#
_entry.id   2e7363df8eb1851174721748e06f93c8
#
_cell.length_a   1.000
_cell.length_b   1.000
_cell.length_c   1.000
_cell.angle_alpha   90.00
_cell.angle_beta   90.00
_cell.angle_gamma   90.00
#
_symmetry.space_group_name_H-M   'P 1'
#
loop_
_entity.id
_entity.type
_entity.pdbx_description
1 polymer ?
#
loop_
_entity_poly.entity_id
_entity_poly.type
_entity_poly.pdbx_seq_one_letter_code
_entity_poly.pdbx_strand_id
1 'polypeptide(L)'
;MIEFEITELNRRLANLIVLGKVVEADYTLTTPKLKIKAGDLKTAWLPMLTQRAGSDLSWWPLEIGEQVVVLSPSGDLAQGIVLGALNQLAFPSIGNSADSHKQVYADGAVIEYNRKSHHLSATLPSGATTTLVSDGGVNITGDVVVTGSITASKDITDKTRSMQADRDIFNAHTHSGVRTGPATTAIPNQSQ
;
A
#
# COMPACT_ATOMS: atom_id res chain seq x y z
N MET A 1 19.25 9.13 -52.57
CA MET A 1 19.00 7.84 -51.88
C MET A 1 19.65 7.86 -50.48
N ILE A 2 20.95 8.08 -50.35
CA ILE A 2 21.71 8.12 -49.10
C ILE A 2 21.17 9.17 -48.11
N GLU A 3 20.85 10.37 -48.56
CA GLU A 3 20.31 11.44 -47.67
C GLU A 3 18.95 11.08 -47.06
N PHE A 4 18.09 10.42 -47.83
CA PHE A 4 16.81 9.94 -47.30
C PHE A 4 17.01 8.85 -46.23
N GLU A 5 17.93 7.93 -46.47
CA GLU A 5 18.25 6.84 -45.53
C GLU A 5 18.83 7.40 -44.23
N ILE A 6 19.72 8.42 -44.30
CA ILE A 6 20.30 9.08 -43.16
C ILE A 6 19.21 9.85 -42.36
N THR A 7 18.32 10.55 -43.06
CA THR A 7 17.23 11.31 -42.43
C THR A 7 16.28 10.36 -41.68
N GLU A 8 15.90 9.23 -42.32
CA GLU A 8 15.04 8.23 -41.70
C GLU A 8 15.73 7.54 -40.50
N LEU A 9 17.03 7.24 -40.61
CA LEU A 9 17.81 6.69 -39.50
C LEU A 9 17.85 7.66 -38.32
N ASN A 10 18.11 8.93 -38.57
CA ASN A 10 18.10 9.99 -37.52
C ASN A 10 16.73 10.13 -36.87
N ARG A 11 15.64 10.07 -37.64
CA ARG A 11 14.28 10.10 -37.13
C ARG A 11 14.01 8.90 -36.22
N ARG A 12 14.37 7.70 -36.64
CA ARG A 12 14.22 6.48 -35.82
C ARG A 12 15.04 6.56 -34.54
N LEU A 13 16.28 7.02 -34.65
CA LEU A 13 17.15 7.18 -33.48
C LEU A 13 16.57 8.18 -32.46
N ALA A 14 16.06 9.31 -32.93
CA ALA A 14 15.43 10.31 -32.09
C ALA A 14 14.16 9.79 -31.39
N ASN A 15 13.46 8.84 -32.01
CA ASN A 15 12.24 8.27 -31.48
C ASN A 15 12.45 7.01 -30.62
N LEU A 16 13.68 6.49 -30.50
CA LEU A 16 13.94 5.30 -29.69
C LEU A 16 13.57 5.51 -28.22
N ILE A 17 13.90 6.66 -27.66
CA ILE A 17 13.61 7.04 -26.29
C ILE A 17 13.02 8.44 -26.29
N VAL A 18 11.80 8.57 -25.80
CA VAL A 18 11.07 9.84 -25.77
C VAL A 18 10.59 10.13 -24.36
N LEU A 19 10.75 11.38 -23.93
CA LEU A 19 10.18 11.88 -22.70
C LEU A 19 8.88 12.63 -23.02
N GLY A 20 7.83 12.33 -22.27
CA GLY A 20 6.53 12.98 -22.46
C GLY A 20 5.69 12.96 -21.21
N LYS A 21 4.46 13.44 -21.32
CA LYS A 21 3.46 13.42 -20.25
C LYS A 21 2.28 12.53 -20.61
N VAL A 22 1.77 11.80 -19.66
CA VAL A 22 0.50 11.07 -19.80
C VAL A 22 -0.63 12.08 -19.98
N VAL A 23 -1.38 11.98 -21.07
CA VAL A 23 -2.52 12.87 -21.37
C VAL A 23 -3.86 12.14 -21.42
N GLU A 24 -3.85 10.86 -21.66
CA GLU A 24 -5.02 9.99 -21.57
C GLU A 24 -4.61 8.64 -21.01
N ALA A 25 -5.49 8.02 -20.24
CA ALA A 25 -5.32 6.69 -19.66
C ALA A 25 -6.61 5.89 -19.80
N ASP A 26 -6.51 4.62 -20.18
CA ASP A 26 -7.61 3.67 -20.19
C ASP A 26 -7.20 2.44 -19.38
N TYR A 27 -7.76 2.33 -18.17
CA TYR A 27 -7.54 1.23 -17.25
C TYR A 27 -8.62 0.14 -17.33
N THR A 28 -9.64 0.33 -18.17
CA THR A 28 -10.76 -0.62 -18.31
C THR A 28 -10.41 -1.80 -19.21
N LEU A 29 -9.36 -1.66 -20.00
CA LEU A 29 -8.88 -2.71 -20.88
C LEU A 29 -8.16 -3.82 -20.10
N THR A 30 -8.22 -5.05 -20.59
CA THR A 30 -7.44 -6.18 -20.07
C THR A 30 -5.94 -5.88 -20.01
N THR A 31 -5.45 -5.09 -20.98
CA THR A 31 -4.10 -4.52 -21.00
C THR A 31 -4.23 -2.99 -20.96
N PRO A 32 -4.07 -2.34 -19.81
CA PRO A 32 -4.20 -0.89 -19.70
C PRO A 32 -3.28 -0.14 -20.64
N LYS A 33 -3.75 0.97 -21.18
CA LYS A 33 -3.03 1.77 -22.17
C LYS A 33 -3.05 3.25 -21.83
N LEU A 34 -2.01 3.94 -22.27
CA LEU A 34 -1.79 5.37 -22.08
C LEU A 34 -1.54 6.04 -23.42
N LYS A 35 -1.93 7.33 -23.54
CA LYS A 35 -1.43 8.21 -24.61
C LYS A 35 -0.49 9.24 -23.99
N ILE A 36 0.62 9.42 -24.69
CA ILE A 36 1.71 10.29 -24.23
C ILE A 36 1.83 11.48 -25.17
N LYS A 37 2.00 12.68 -24.59
CA LYS A 37 2.32 13.90 -25.33
C LYS A 37 3.78 14.26 -25.10
N ALA A 38 4.56 14.38 -26.19
CA ALA A 38 5.94 14.80 -26.19
C ALA A 38 6.10 15.97 -27.16
N GLY A 39 6.20 17.19 -26.64
CA GLY A 39 6.11 18.39 -27.46
C GLY A 39 4.76 18.46 -28.19
N ASP A 40 4.78 18.56 -29.51
CA ASP A 40 3.57 18.58 -30.35
C ASP A 40 3.09 17.18 -30.73
N LEU A 41 3.91 16.17 -30.50
CA LEU A 41 3.58 14.78 -30.79
C LEU A 41 2.65 14.19 -29.73
N LYS A 42 1.59 13.49 -30.19
CA LYS A 42 0.74 12.64 -29.35
C LYS A 42 0.80 11.22 -29.87
N THR A 43 1.11 10.25 -29.00
CA THR A 43 1.23 8.85 -29.40
C THR A 43 -0.14 8.20 -29.62
N ALA A 44 -0.14 7.03 -30.26
CA ALA A 44 -1.24 6.07 -30.18
C ALA A 44 -1.37 5.55 -28.73
N TRP A 45 -2.33 4.64 -28.48
CA TRP A 45 -2.47 3.93 -27.22
C TRP A 45 -1.32 2.96 -27.00
N LEU A 46 -0.46 3.25 -26.02
CA LEU A 46 0.72 2.48 -25.67
C LEU A 46 0.50 1.66 -24.40
N PRO A 47 1.02 0.43 -24.31
CA PRO A 47 1.04 -0.32 -23.07
C PRO A 47 1.99 0.31 -22.05
N MET A 48 1.68 0.19 -20.77
CA MET A 48 2.58 0.55 -19.68
C MET A 48 3.29 -0.68 -19.13
N LEU A 49 4.55 -0.50 -18.72
CA LEU A 49 5.30 -1.51 -17.99
C LEU A 49 4.73 -1.67 -16.57
N THR A 50 4.68 -2.90 -16.09
CA THR A 50 4.38 -3.24 -14.69
C THR A 50 5.51 -4.08 -14.12
N GLN A 51 5.66 -4.08 -12.79
CA GLN A 51 6.72 -4.87 -12.13
C GLN A 51 6.49 -6.38 -12.28
N ARG A 52 5.24 -6.84 -12.23
CA ARG A 52 4.87 -8.25 -12.33
C ARG A 52 3.63 -8.44 -13.18
N ALA A 53 3.71 -9.32 -14.17
CA ALA A 53 2.62 -9.67 -15.08
C ALA A 53 2.67 -11.17 -15.42
N GLY A 54 2.61 -12.03 -14.41
CA GLY A 54 2.62 -13.49 -14.49
C GLY A 54 1.58 -14.09 -13.55
N SER A 55 1.91 -15.20 -12.87
CA SER A 55 1.08 -15.75 -11.80
C SER A 55 0.92 -14.81 -10.62
N ASP A 56 2.00 -14.07 -10.30
CA ASP A 56 1.94 -12.92 -9.39
C ASP A 56 1.78 -11.65 -10.22
N LEU A 57 0.91 -10.77 -9.79
CA LEU A 57 0.57 -9.52 -10.47
C LEU A 57 0.85 -8.33 -9.57
N SER A 58 1.26 -7.21 -10.17
CA SER A 58 1.31 -5.92 -9.50
C SER A 58 0.45 -4.91 -10.25
N TRP A 59 -0.23 -4.05 -9.50
CA TRP A 59 -1.05 -2.98 -10.03
C TRP A 59 -0.71 -1.66 -9.37
N TRP A 60 -0.04 -0.79 -10.13
CA TRP A 60 0.24 0.59 -9.77
C TRP A 60 0.31 1.41 -11.05
N PRO A 61 -0.84 1.85 -11.57
CA PRO A 61 -0.89 2.51 -12.86
C PRO A 61 -0.32 3.92 -12.79
N LEU A 62 0.23 4.36 -13.91
CA LEU A 62 0.65 5.74 -14.12
C LEU A 62 -0.58 6.63 -14.36
N GLU A 63 -0.60 7.84 -13.80
CA GLU A 63 -1.72 8.76 -13.86
C GLU A 63 -1.53 9.86 -14.91
N ILE A 64 -2.63 10.51 -15.28
CA ILE A 64 -2.61 11.66 -16.18
C ILE A 64 -1.79 12.79 -15.55
N GLY A 65 -0.90 13.38 -16.34
CA GLY A 65 -0.01 14.46 -15.92
C GLY A 65 1.39 14.02 -15.51
N GLU A 66 1.61 12.73 -15.26
CA GLU A 66 2.96 12.23 -14.95
C GLU A 66 3.89 12.36 -16.15
N GLN A 67 5.15 12.73 -15.88
CA GLN A 67 6.22 12.70 -16.86
C GLN A 67 6.78 11.28 -16.95
N VAL A 68 6.86 10.76 -18.16
CA VAL A 68 7.19 9.36 -18.40
C VAL A 68 8.27 9.19 -19.46
N VAL A 69 8.92 8.03 -19.44
CA VAL A 69 9.84 7.57 -20.48
C VAL A 69 9.11 6.58 -21.37
N VAL A 70 9.17 6.79 -22.66
CA VAL A 70 8.68 5.86 -23.70
C VAL A 70 9.86 5.26 -24.42
N LEU A 71 9.92 3.94 -24.48
CA LEU A 71 10.84 3.18 -25.31
C LEU A 71 10.10 2.70 -26.57
N SER A 72 10.64 3.02 -27.74
CA SER A 72 10.00 2.65 -29.01
C SER A 72 10.91 1.73 -29.82
N PRO A 73 10.59 0.45 -29.94
CA PRO A 73 11.37 -0.48 -30.75
C PRO A 73 11.56 0.03 -32.18
N SER A 74 12.79 0.02 -32.68
CA SER A 74 13.18 0.51 -34.02
C SER A 74 12.75 1.98 -34.28
N GLY A 75 12.47 2.78 -33.25
CA GLY A 75 12.00 4.16 -33.38
C GLY A 75 10.57 4.30 -33.93
N ASP A 76 9.78 3.24 -33.83
CA ASP A 76 8.34 3.25 -34.16
C ASP A 76 7.52 3.57 -32.91
N LEU A 77 7.05 4.80 -32.81
CA LEU A 77 6.24 5.26 -31.68
C LEU A 77 4.89 4.53 -31.55
N ALA A 78 4.39 3.90 -32.59
CA ALA A 78 3.17 3.10 -32.50
C ALA A 78 3.39 1.78 -31.74
N GLN A 79 4.64 1.33 -31.64
CA GLN A 79 5.05 0.16 -30.86
C GLN A 79 5.69 0.53 -29.52
N GLY A 80 5.57 1.79 -29.11
CA GLY A 80 6.15 2.30 -27.88
C GLY A 80 5.63 1.58 -26.64
N ILE A 81 6.47 1.53 -25.60
CA ILE A 81 6.15 1.01 -24.29
C ILE A 81 6.47 2.10 -23.27
N VAL A 82 5.52 2.43 -22.39
CA VAL A 82 5.75 3.39 -21.30
C VAL A 82 6.45 2.67 -20.16
N LEU A 83 7.71 3.06 -19.86
CA LEU A 83 8.56 2.35 -18.90
C LEU A 83 8.29 2.76 -17.45
N GLY A 84 7.95 4.02 -17.19
CA GLY A 84 7.74 4.53 -15.83
C GLY A 84 7.79 6.04 -15.78
N ALA A 85 7.57 6.58 -14.57
CA ALA A 85 7.51 8.00 -14.30
C ALA A 85 8.88 8.60 -13.92
N LEU A 86 9.02 9.90 -14.14
CA LEU A 86 10.11 10.75 -13.69
C LEU A 86 9.56 11.84 -12.76
N ASN A 87 10.31 12.17 -11.72
CA ASN A 87 9.98 13.32 -10.88
C ASN A 87 9.99 14.61 -11.71
N GLN A 88 9.04 15.48 -11.44
CA GLN A 88 8.89 16.80 -12.09
C GLN A 88 8.38 17.83 -11.07
N LEU A 89 8.35 19.10 -11.43
CA LEU A 89 7.89 20.17 -10.52
C LEU A 89 6.47 19.95 -10.00
N ALA A 90 5.56 19.37 -10.82
CA ALA A 90 4.20 19.07 -10.40
C ALA A 90 4.12 17.84 -9.49
N PHE A 91 5.05 16.89 -9.62
CA PHE A 91 5.16 15.65 -8.84
C PHE A 91 6.61 15.50 -8.36
N PRO A 92 7.01 16.25 -7.31
CA PRO A 92 8.38 16.24 -6.83
C PRO A 92 8.72 14.94 -6.08
N SER A 93 10.00 14.71 -5.83
CA SER A 93 10.44 13.63 -4.95
C SER A 93 9.87 13.79 -3.55
N ILE A 94 9.38 12.69 -2.98
CA ILE A 94 8.82 12.61 -1.62
C ILE A 94 9.87 12.25 -0.55
N GLY A 95 11.13 12.06 -0.92
CA GLY A 95 12.21 11.67 -0.02
C GLY A 95 13.53 12.33 -0.38
N ASN A 96 14.40 12.44 0.62
CA ASN A 96 15.75 13.01 0.51
C ASN A 96 16.83 12.14 1.20
N SER A 97 16.51 10.92 1.57
CA SER A 97 17.40 9.98 2.25
C SER A 97 17.40 8.63 1.55
N ALA A 98 18.58 8.02 1.45
CA ALA A 98 18.75 6.65 0.97
C ALA A 98 18.34 5.59 2.03
N ASP A 99 18.04 6.00 3.26
CA ASP A 99 17.68 5.10 4.35
C ASP A 99 16.19 4.81 4.45
N SER A 100 15.38 5.45 3.63
CA SER A 100 13.91 5.35 3.68
C SER A 100 13.37 4.76 2.37
N HIS A 101 12.54 3.72 2.49
CA HIS A 101 11.62 3.27 1.45
C HIS A 101 10.23 3.77 1.80
N LYS A 102 9.64 4.63 0.95
CA LYS A 102 8.43 5.36 1.26
C LYS A 102 7.46 5.38 0.09
N GLN A 103 6.19 5.18 0.40
CA GLN A 103 5.06 5.34 -0.51
C GLN A 103 4.10 6.37 0.08
N VAL A 104 3.67 7.32 -0.72
CA VAL A 104 2.69 8.34 -0.35
C VAL A 104 1.55 8.28 -1.35
N TYR A 105 0.34 8.22 -0.85
CA TYR A 105 -0.87 8.18 -1.65
C TYR A 105 -1.53 9.55 -1.71
N ALA A 106 -2.34 9.78 -2.74
CA ALA A 106 -3.00 11.07 -2.99
C ALA A 106 -3.92 11.52 -1.84
N ASP A 107 -4.48 10.57 -1.08
CA ASP A 107 -5.32 10.83 0.10
C ASP A 107 -4.53 11.15 1.38
N GLY A 108 -3.20 11.16 1.31
CA GLY A 108 -2.30 11.41 2.44
C GLY A 108 -1.87 10.16 3.21
N ALA A 109 -2.28 8.94 2.80
CA ALA A 109 -1.75 7.73 3.40
C ALA A 109 -0.24 7.61 3.12
N VAL A 110 0.52 7.10 4.12
CA VAL A 110 1.96 6.92 4.03
C VAL A 110 2.35 5.55 4.57
N ILE A 111 3.11 4.78 3.80
CA ILE A 111 3.77 3.56 4.24
C ILE A 111 5.27 3.80 4.11
N GLU A 112 6.01 3.64 5.22
CA GLU A 112 7.45 3.91 5.25
C GLU A 112 8.18 2.86 6.08
N TYR A 113 9.33 2.38 5.56
CA TYR A 113 10.33 1.68 6.33
C TYR A 113 11.63 2.47 6.32
N ASN A 114 12.14 2.81 7.50
CA ASN A 114 13.43 3.47 7.67
C ASN A 114 14.45 2.48 8.26
N ARG A 115 15.47 2.12 7.46
CA ARG A 115 16.49 1.14 7.86
C ARG A 115 17.46 1.65 8.91
N LYS A 116 17.58 2.98 9.07
CA LYS A 116 18.49 3.58 10.07
C LYS A 116 17.87 3.58 11.46
N SER A 117 16.57 3.86 11.56
CA SER A 117 15.82 3.79 12.82
C SER A 117 15.19 2.41 13.06
N HIS A 118 15.26 1.49 12.08
CA HIS A 118 14.61 0.17 12.10
C HIS A 118 13.09 0.25 12.34
N HIS A 119 12.46 1.29 11.80
CA HIS A 119 11.04 1.58 12.03
C HIS A 119 10.21 1.39 10.77
N LEU A 120 9.17 0.57 10.88
CA LEU A 120 8.10 0.43 9.89
C LEU A 120 6.86 1.18 10.39
N SER A 121 6.33 2.09 9.57
CA SER A 121 5.09 2.80 9.88
C SER A 121 4.10 2.73 8.73
N ALA A 122 2.81 2.69 9.08
CA ALA A 122 1.69 2.87 8.17
C ALA A 122 0.77 3.91 8.81
N THR A 123 0.73 5.11 8.22
CA THR A 123 -0.12 6.21 8.68
C THR A 123 -1.22 6.41 7.65
N LEU A 124 -2.45 6.22 8.07
CA LEU A 124 -3.63 6.36 7.23
C LEU A 124 -4.38 7.65 7.58
N PRO A 125 -5.11 8.25 6.63
CA PRO A 125 -5.91 9.45 6.88
C PRO A 125 -7.05 9.17 7.87
N SER A 126 -7.60 10.25 8.44
CA SER A 126 -8.71 10.15 9.38
C SER A 126 -9.90 9.41 8.78
N GLY A 127 -10.47 8.46 9.54
CA GLY A 127 -11.58 7.63 9.11
C GLY A 127 -11.20 6.42 8.25
N ALA A 128 -9.92 6.26 7.88
CA ALA A 128 -9.46 5.09 7.17
C ALA A 128 -9.44 3.84 8.08
N THR A 129 -9.52 2.67 7.48
CA THR A 129 -9.53 1.38 8.18
C THR A 129 -8.41 0.48 7.68
N THR A 130 -7.95 -0.41 8.55
CA THR A 130 -7.03 -1.50 8.17
C THR A 130 -7.73 -2.83 8.40
N THR A 131 -7.75 -3.68 7.38
CA THR A 131 -8.29 -5.04 7.48
C THR A 131 -7.19 -6.05 7.20
N LEU A 132 -6.99 -6.99 8.11
CA LEU A 132 -6.10 -8.13 7.94
C LEU A 132 -6.92 -9.41 8.06
N VAL A 133 -6.97 -10.20 6.98
CA VAL A 133 -7.65 -11.50 6.94
C VAL A 133 -6.60 -12.58 6.79
N SER A 134 -6.55 -13.51 7.74
CA SER A 134 -5.61 -14.63 7.75
C SER A 134 -6.26 -15.82 8.46
N ASP A 135 -6.70 -16.81 7.69
CA ASP A 135 -7.37 -18.02 8.24
C ASP A 135 -6.44 -18.84 9.14
N GLY A 136 -5.13 -18.79 8.88
CA GLY A 136 -4.10 -19.43 9.71
C GLY A 136 -3.71 -18.64 10.96
N GLY A 137 -4.31 -17.46 11.18
CA GLY A 137 -4.00 -16.59 12.31
C GLY A 137 -2.86 -15.58 12.04
N VAL A 138 -2.61 -14.73 13.01
CA VAL A 138 -1.55 -13.72 13.01
C VAL A 138 -0.65 -13.93 14.23
N ASN A 139 0.65 -14.13 14.01
CA ASN A 139 1.63 -14.26 15.08
C ASN A 139 2.37 -12.93 15.29
N ILE A 140 2.35 -12.41 16.50
CA ILE A 140 3.05 -11.17 16.88
C ILE A 140 4.05 -11.54 17.98
N THR A 141 5.33 -11.22 17.77
CA THR A 141 6.38 -11.36 18.77
C THR A 141 6.82 -9.98 19.22
N GLY A 142 6.56 -9.67 20.48
CA GLY A 142 6.79 -8.35 21.09
C GLY A 142 5.55 -7.82 21.77
N ASP A 143 5.66 -6.61 22.29
CA ASP A 143 4.55 -5.95 22.97
C ASP A 143 3.54 -5.37 21.97
N VAL A 144 2.26 -5.38 22.34
CA VAL A 144 1.18 -4.76 21.57
C VAL A 144 0.54 -3.66 22.41
N VAL A 145 0.61 -2.42 21.89
CA VAL A 145 -0.05 -1.27 22.51
C VAL A 145 -1.26 -0.89 21.69
N VAL A 146 -2.44 -0.88 22.32
CA VAL A 146 -3.69 -0.51 21.67
C VAL A 146 -4.27 0.72 22.33
N THR A 147 -4.44 1.80 21.56
CA THR A 147 -5.18 3.00 21.99
C THR A 147 -6.59 2.90 21.45
N GLY A 148 -7.48 2.29 22.22
CA GLY A 148 -8.85 1.99 21.82
C GLY A 148 -9.33 0.69 22.43
N SER A 149 -10.42 0.15 21.89
CA SER A 149 -11.02 -1.10 22.39
C SER A 149 -10.50 -2.30 21.63
N ILE A 150 -10.41 -3.46 22.30
CA ILE A 150 -10.20 -4.77 21.68
C ILE A 150 -11.49 -5.56 21.81
N THR A 151 -12.02 -6.03 20.67
CA THR A 151 -13.17 -6.92 20.63
C THR A 151 -12.76 -8.25 20.03
N ALA A 152 -12.92 -9.33 20.78
CA ALA A 152 -12.72 -10.68 20.31
C ALA A 152 -14.07 -11.40 20.18
N SER A 153 -14.30 -12.12 19.06
CA SER A 153 -15.49 -12.95 18.88
C SER A 153 -15.41 -14.27 19.66
N LYS A 154 -14.20 -14.63 20.10
CA LYS A 154 -13.92 -15.78 20.96
C LYS A 154 -13.22 -15.29 22.21
N ASP A 155 -12.83 -16.23 23.08
CA ASP A 155 -12.15 -15.90 24.33
C ASP A 155 -10.72 -15.38 24.12
N ILE A 156 -10.25 -14.56 25.06
CA ILE A 156 -8.87 -14.09 25.15
C ILE A 156 -8.20 -14.89 26.28
N THR A 157 -7.09 -15.53 25.95
CA THR A 157 -6.31 -16.35 26.90
C THR A 157 -4.99 -15.66 27.19
N ASP A 158 -4.69 -15.46 28.46
CA ASP A 158 -3.37 -15.05 28.93
C ASP A 158 -2.48 -16.26 29.23
N LYS A 159 -1.33 -16.03 29.87
CA LYS A 159 -0.40 -17.10 30.30
C LYS A 159 -1.02 -18.13 31.23
N THR A 160 -2.04 -17.76 31.99
CA THR A 160 -2.63 -18.57 33.07
C THR A 160 -3.88 -19.30 32.63
N ARG A 161 -4.84 -18.56 32.07
CA ARG A 161 -6.15 -19.07 31.65
C ARG A 161 -6.90 -18.07 30.77
N SER A 162 -8.08 -18.45 30.30
CA SER A 162 -8.93 -17.53 29.54
C SER A 162 -9.65 -16.53 30.45
N MET A 163 -10.02 -15.39 29.90
CA MET A 163 -10.84 -14.40 30.61
C MET A 163 -12.19 -14.96 31.03
N GLN A 164 -12.76 -15.90 30.26
CA GLN A 164 -14.00 -16.59 30.65
C GLN A 164 -13.79 -17.43 31.91
N ALA A 165 -12.68 -18.19 31.99
CA ALA A 165 -12.37 -18.99 33.16
C ALA A 165 -12.17 -18.12 34.44
N ASP A 166 -11.59 -16.94 34.29
CA ASP A 166 -11.48 -15.99 35.40
C ASP A 166 -12.86 -15.47 35.87
N ARG A 167 -13.76 -15.16 34.94
CA ARG A 167 -15.14 -14.78 35.24
C ARG A 167 -15.89 -15.91 35.95
N ASP A 168 -15.71 -17.17 35.51
CA ASP A 168 -16.35 -18.33 36.11
C ASP A 168 -15.86 -18.56 37.55
N ILE A 169 -14.55 -18.41 37.80
CA ILE A 169 -13.99 -18.47 39.17
C ILE A 169 -14.55 -17.33 40.03
N PHE A 170 -14.57 -16.11 39.49
CA PHE A 170 -15.11 -14.96 40.22
C PHE A 170 -16.58 -15.18 40.60
N ASN A 171 -17.40 -15.63 39.68
CA ASN A 171 -18.83 -15.85 39.89
C ASN A 171 -19.14 -17.01 40.85
N ALA A 172 -18.25 -18.02 40.93
CA ALA A 172 -18.43 -19.21 41.73
C ALA A 172 -17.68 -19.18 43.08
N HIS A 173 -16.83 -18.16 43.34
CA HIS A 173 -16.03 -18.13 44.55
C HIS A 173 -16.89 -17.98 45.82
N THR A 174 -16.50 -18.63 46.87
CA THR A 174 -17.16 -18.58 48.18
C THR A 174 -16.19 -18.17 49.27
N HIS A 175 -16.71 -17.57 50.32
CA HIS A 175 -15.91 -17.17 51.48
C HIS A 175 -16.12 -18.15 52.61
N SER A 176 -15.05 -18.72 53.14
CA SER A 176 -15.11 -19.59 54.31
C SER A 176 -15.30 -18.76 55.60
N GLY A 177 -15.95 -19.36 56.63
CA GLY A 177 -16.12 -18.75 57.93
C GLY A 177 -17.25 -17.73 58.03
N VAL A 178 -18.05 -17.54 56.99
CA VAL A 178 -19.24 -16.68 57.00
C VAL A 178 -20.45 -17.46 57.50
N ARG A 179 -21.20 -16.95 58.49
CA ARG A 179 -22.47 -17.53 58.90
C ARG A 179 -23.56 -17.19 57.89
N THR A 180 -24.34 -18.20 57.49
CA THR A 180 -25.56 -18.01 56.70
C THR A 180 -26.56 -17.13 57.42
N GLY A 181 -27.06 -16.09 56.80
CA GLY A 181 -28.11 -15.20 57.29
C GLY A 181 -29.05 -14.77 56.15
N PRO A 182 -30.19 -14.16 56.42
CA PRO A 182 -31.15 -13.73 55.41
C PRO A 182 -30.68 -12.48 54.63
N ALA A 183 -29.58 -11.85 55.03
CA ALA A 183 -29.04 -10.66 54.35
C ALA A 183 -27.98 -11.05 53.33
N THR A 184 -27.95 -10.34 52.22
CA THR A 184 -26.86 -10.41 51.22
C THR A 184 -25.69 -9.55 51.70
N THR A 185 -24.48 -9.98 51.41
CA THR A 185 -23.30 -9.12 51.58
C THR A 185 -23.41 -7.89 50.66
N ALA A 186 -22.80 -6.78 51.04
CA ALA A 186 -22.59 -5.64 50.17
C ALA A 186 -21.76 -6.10 48.94
N ILE A 187 -21.81 -5.32 47.85
CA ILE A 187 -20.96 -5.52 46.69
C ILE A 187 -19.49 -5.64 47.11
N PRO A 188 -18.67 -6.42 46.42
CA PRO A 188 -17.25 -6.55 46.73
C PRO A 188 -16.56 -5.19 46.82
N ASN A 189 -15.67 -5.05 47.80
CA ASN A 189 -14.90 -3.82 47.99
C ASN A 189 -13.94 -3.50 46.86
N GLN A 190 -13.74 -4.44 45.93
CA GLN A 190 -12.92 -4.30 44.71
C GLN A 190 -13.81 -4.60 43.53
N SER A 191 -13.92 -3.61 42.62
CA SER A 191 -14.47 -3.81 41.28
C SER A 191 -13.36 -4.29 40.33
N GLN A 192 -13.64 -5.31 39.57
CA GLN A 192 -12.83 -5.67 38.38
C GLN A 192 -13.23 -4.82 37.18
#